data_639298b55c157c505583578891a7b665
#
_entry.id   639298b55c157c505583578891a7b665
#
_cell.length_a   1.000
_cell.length_b   1.000
_cell.length_c   1.000
_cell.angle_alpha   90.00
_cell.angle_beta   90.00
_cell.angle_gamma   90.00
#
_symmetry.space_group_name_H-M   'P 1'
#
loop_
_entity.id
_entity.type
_entity.pdbx_description
1 polymer ?
#
loop_
_entity_poly.entity_id
_entity_poly.type
_entity_poly.pdbx_seq_one_letter_code
_entity_poly.pdbx_strand_id
1 'polypeptide(L)'
;MIKVICITLFIFFKLILPVHAIEVPRTVDWDNLVPEMAPIENPFGTLSFEHRTDLEFLFSIRNMSQQRIISKVDEIFEEGVEIRYKLIRQGLAVDKLIASYDRFLDEIAKRNRMTNQKLEGQLIRIPGFALPLEHKDMGVKELLLVPYVGACIHVPPPPANQIVYVRLKDAHILESIYEPVWITGLLSLKSNKKMLTLIDGSAGIETAYTLNGFKIEPYER
;
A
#
# COMPACT_ATOMS: atom_id res chain seq x y z
N MET A 1 53.07 -16.23 69.62
CA MET A 1 53.29 -16.30 68.12
C MET A 1 51.94 -16.54 67.45
N ILE A 2 51.30 -15.48 66.99
CA ILE A 2 49.99 -15.52 66.32
C ILE A 2 50.23 -15.49 64.77
N LYS A 3 49.88 -16.55 64.10
CA LYS A 3 49.93 -16.61 62.63
C LYS A 3 48.68 -15.96 62.06
N VAL A 4 48.84 -14.82 61.39
CA VAL A 4 47.79 -14.15 60.59
C VAL A 4 47.72 -14.83 59.24
N ILE A 5 46.57 -15.48 58.97
CA ILE A 5 46.27 -16.03 57.63
C ILE A 5 45.56 -14.95 56.81
N CYS A 6 46.23 -14.37 55.84
CA CYS A 6 45.61 -13.49 54.84
C CYS A 6 44.86 -14.36 53.81
N ILE A 7 43.53 -14.31 53.81
CA ILE A 7 42.68 -14.90 52.77
C ILE A 7 42.45 -13.82 51.71
N THR A 8 43.13 -13.97 50.59
CA THR A 8 42.91 -13.14 49.38
C THR A 8 41.66 -13.61 48.63
N LEU A 9 40.59 -12.84 48.74
CA LEU A 9 39.34 -13.09 48.03
C LEU A 9 39.49 -12.63 46.58
N PHE A 10 39.64 -13.57 45.65
CA PHE A 10 39.66 -13.30 44.18
C PHE A 10 38.21 -13.11 43.70
N ILE A 11 37.78 -11.85 43.53
CA ILE A 11 36.49 -11.53 42.94
C ILE A 11 36.63 -11.69 41.42
N PHE A 12 36.11 -12.78 40.88
CA PHE A 12 35.95 -12.98 39.44
C PHE A 12 34.83 -12.09 38.94
N PHE A 13 35.16 -10.92 38.43
CA PHE A 13 34.23 -10.04 37.68
C PHE A 13 33.97 -10.66 36.32
N LYS A 14 32.87 -11.44 36.19
CA LYS A 14 32.43 -11.92 34.88
C LYS A 14 31.98 -10.74 34.02
N LEU A 15 32.82 -10.34 33.08
CA LEU A 15 32.51 -9.37 32.04
C LEU A 15 31.45 -10.01 31.13
N ILE A 16 30.16 -9.73 31.38
CA ILE A 16 29.06 -10.12 30.51
C ILE A 16 29.08 -9.14 29.34
N LEU A 17 29.75 -9.50 28.23
CA LEU A 17 29.64 -8.79 26.99
C LEU A 17 28.21 -8.99 26.47
N PRO A 18 27.51 -7.92 26.07
CA PRO A 18 26.19 -8.08 25.44
C PRO A 18 26.38 -8.82 24.13
N VAL A 19 25.90 -10.04 24.05
CA VAL A 19 25.74 -10.77 22.80
C VAL A 19 24.66 -10.02 22.03
N HIS A 20 25.05 -9.22 21.04
CA HIS A 20 24.12 -8.67 20.08
C HIS A 20 23.60 -9.87 19.27
N ALA A 21 22.39 -10.32 19.57
CA ALA A 21 21.70 -11.27 18.75
C ALA A 21 21.58 -10.67 17.35
N ILE A 22 22.10 -11.37 16.34
CA ILE A 22 21.88 -11.02 14.93
C ILE A 22 20.39 -11.25 14.69
N GLU A 23 19.64 -10.15 14.65
CA GLU A 23 18.21 -10.22 14.34
C GLU A 23 18.06 -10.67 12.88
N VAL A 24 17.44 -11.86 12.69
CA VAL A 24 17.17 -12.40 11.35
C VAL A 24 15.96 -11.68 10.77
N PRO A 25 16.06 -11.06 9.59
CA PRO A 25 14.94 -10.38 8.98
C PRO A 25 13.78 -11.34 8.72
N ARG A 26 12.59 -10.93 9.13
CA ARG A 26 11.36 -11.64 8.79
C ARG A 26 11.04 -11.44 7.31
N THR A 27 10.91 -12.52 6.55
CA THR A 27 10.37 -12.43 5.18
C THR A 27 8.88 -12.10 5.23
N VAL A 28 8.49 -11.07 4.47
CA VAL A 28 7.13 -10.54 4.42
C VAL A 28 6.68 -10.54 2.96
N ASP A 29 5.47 -11.02 2.73
CA ASP A 29 4.79 -10.93 1.44
C ASP A 29 3.85 -9.72 1.42
N TRP A 30 3.39 -9.35 0.24
CA TRP A 30 2.48 -8.22 0.05
C TRP A 30 1.15 -8.39 0.80
N ASP A 31 0.64 -9.61 0.88
CA ASP A 31 -0.58 -9.93 1.64
C ASP A 31 -0.40 -9.70 3.15
N ASN A 32 0.81 -9.84 3.67
CA ASN A 32 1.08 -9.56 5.09
C ASN A 32 0.98 -8.07 5.44
N LEU A 33 1.09 -7.18 4.46
CA LEU A 33 0.93 -5.74 4.66
C LEU A 33 -0.53 -5.35 4.91
N VAL A 34 -1.48 -6.13 4.39
CA VAL A 34 -2.90 -5.90 4.62
C VAL A 34 -3.30 -6.51 5.96
N PRO A 35 -3.94 -5.75 6.86
CA PRO A 35 -4.45 -6.34 8.10
C PRO A 35 -5.58 -7.34 7.81
N GLU A 36 -5.69 -8.37 8.65
CA GLU A 36 -6.83 -9.28 8.60
C GLU A 36 -8.12 -8.52 8.90
N MET A 37 -9.08 -8.59 7.99
CA MET A 37 -10.37 -7.92 8.10
C MET A 37 -11.49 -8.83 7.61
N ALA A 38 -12.67 -8.72 8.21
CA ALA A 38 -13.85 -9.39 7.70
C ALA A 38 -14.14 -8.93 6.26
N PRO A 39 -14.58 -9.82 5.36
CA PRO A 39 -15.00 -9.43 4.02
C PRO A 39 -16.10 -8.37 4.08
N ILE A 40 -16.10 -7.46 3.12
CA ILE A 40 -17.21 -6.53 2.89
C ILE A 40 -17.98 -6.98 1.66
N GLU A 41 -19.29 -7.00 1.78
CA GLU A 41 -20.15 -7.39 0.68
C GLU A 41 -20.41 -6.22 -0.24
N ASN A 42 -20.23 -6.45 -1.55
CA ASN A 42 -20.64 -5.50 -2.56
C ASN A 42 -22.17 -5.49 -2.61
N PRO A 43 -22.85 -4.34 -2.36
CA PRO A 43 -24.32 -4.28 -2.36
C PRO A 43 -24.94 -4.59 -3.72
N PHE A 44 -24.17 -4.58 -4.80
CA PHE A 44 -24.61 -5.01 -6.13
C PHE A 44 -24.30 -6.50 -6.42
N GLY A 45 -23.54 -7.18 -5.55
CA GLY A 45 -23.01 -8.52 -5.79
C GLY A 45 -24.07 -9.61 -6.01
N THR A 46 -25.25 -9.46 -5.39
CA THR A 46 -26.38 -10.40 -5.51
C THR A 46 -27.34 -10.09 -6.66
N LEU A 47 -27.14 -8.95 -7.34
CA LEU A 47 -28.00 -8.53 -8.44
C LEU A 47 -27.63 -9.24 -9.74
N SER A 48 -28.59 -9.28 -10.69
CA SER A 48 -28.31 -9.75 -12.05
C SER A 48 -27.20 -8.87 -12.69
N PHE A 49 -26.53 -9.43 -13.70
CA PHE A 49 -25.50 -8.69 -14.45
C PHE A 49 -26.06 -7.38 -15.03
N GLU A 50 -27.27 -7.44 -15.62
CA GLU A 50 -27.92 -6.25 -16.20
C GLU A 50 -28.19 -5.18 -15.14
N HIS A 51 -28.82 -5.54 -14.01
CA HIS A 51 -29.10 -4.58 -12.92
C HIS A 51 -27.85 -3.96 -12.36
N ARG A 52 -26.77 -4.74 -12.24
CA ARG A 52 -25.49 -4.26 -11.75
C ARG A 52 -24.90 -3.24 -12.71
N THR A 53 -24.83 -3.55 -14.02
CA THR A 53 -24.33 -2.65 -15.04
C THR A 53 -25.11 -1.34 -15.08
N ASP A 54 -26.45 -1.42 -15.05
CA ASP A 54 -27.34 -0.27 -15.02
C ASP A 54 -27.08 0.61 -13.77
N LEU A 55 -26.91 0.02 -12.60
CA LEU A 55 -26.64 0.76 -11.36
C LEU A 55 -25.24 1.37 -11.33
N GLU A 56 -24.21 0.69 -11.84
CA GLU A 56 -22.85 1.23 -11.97
C GLU A 56 -22.82 2.40 -12.95
N PHE A 57 -23.58 2.32 -14.03
CA PHE A 57 -23.78 3.42 -14.98
C PHE A 57 -24.44 4.63 -14.31
N LEU A 58 -25.54 4.42 -13.57
CA LEU A 58 -26.21 5.51 -12.82
C LEU A 58 -25.30 6.13 -11.78
N PHE A 59 -24.50 5.32 -11.11
CA PHE A 59 -23.51 5.79 -10.14
C PHE A 59 -22.47 6.70 -10.83
N SER A 60 -21.96 6.30 -12.00
CA SER A 60 -20.98 7.08 -12.75
C SER A 60 -21.54 8.39 -13.26
N ILE A 61 -22.76 8.40 -13.81
CA ILE A 61 -23.46 9.61 -14.26
C ILE A 61 -23.66 10.60 -13.11
N ARG A 62 -24.12 10.11 -11.95
CA ARG A 62 -24.27 10.95 -10.75
C ARG A 62 -22.94 11.62 -10.37
N ASN A 63 -21.85 10.86 -10.36
CA ASN A 63 -20.53 11.39 -10.00
C ASN A 63 -20.03 12.40 -11.04
N MET A 64 -20.18 12.12 -12.34
CA MET A 64 -19.83 13.07 -13.41
C MET A 64 -20.64 14.35 -13.32
N SER A 65 -21.94 14.25 -13.00
CA SER A 65 -22.81 15.42 -12.82
C SER A 65 -22.41 16.23 -11.59
N GLN A 66 -22.09 15.58 -10.46
CA GLN A 66 -21.60 16.27 -9.24
C GLN A 66 -20.28 16.98 -9.48
N GLN A 67 -19.38 16.40 -10.28
CA GLN A 67 -18.11 17.00 -10.68
C GLN A 67 -18.25 18.03 -11.82
N ARG A 68 -19.47 18.28 -12.31
CA ARG A 68 -19.80 19.20 -13.42
C ARG A 68 -19.12 18.80 -14.74
N ILE A 69 -18.82 17.51 -14.93
CA ILE A 69 -18.28 16.95 -16.18
C ILE A 69 -19.39 16.86 -17.22
N ILE A 70 -20.61 16.49 -16.81
CA ILE A 70 -21.81 16.45 -17.64
C ILE A 70 -22.89 17.35 -17.07
N SER A 71 -23.79 17.80 -17.91
CA SER A 71 -24.95 18.60 -17.55
C SER A 71 -26.26 17.82 -17.77
N LYS A 72 -27.36 18.35 -17.26
CA LYS A 72 -28.69 17.74 -17.41
C LYS A 72 -29.23 17.74 -18.83
N VAL A 73 -28.60 18.48 -19.75
CA VAL A 73 -28.97 18.52 -21.15
C VAL A 73 -28.15 17.55 -22.02
N ASP A 74 -27.21 16.84 -21.43
CA ASP A 74 -26.41 15.86 -22.15
C ASP A 74 -27.22 14.58 -22.35
N GLU A 75 -27.13 14.00 -23.53
CA GLU A 75 -27.85 12.78 -23.92
C GLU A 75 -27.59 11.62 -22.96
N ILE A 76 -26.37 11.50 -22.47
CA ILE A 76 -25.98 10.46 -21.50
C ILE A 76 -26.72 10.63 -20.15
N PHE A 77 -27.07 11.88 -19.76
CA PHE A 77 -27.84 12.14 -18.55
C PHE A 77 -29.30 11.69 -18.76
N GLU A 78 -29.89 11.94 -19.93
CA GLU A 78 -31.24 11.48 -20.26
C GLU A 78 -31.32 9.96 -20.26
N GLU A 79 -30.35 9.28 -20.86
CA GLU A 79 -30.23 7.82 -20.79
C GLU A 79 -30.23 7.32 -19.34
N GLY A 80 -29.46 7.96 -18.47
CA GLY A 80 -29.46 7.63 -17.02
C GLY A 80 -30.83 7.79 -16.37
N VAL A 81 -31.60 8.81 -16.75
CA VAL A 81 -32.96 9.01 -16.25
C VAL A 81 -33.87 7.83 -16.68
N GLU A 82 -33.79 7.42 -17.93
CA GLU A 82 -34.59 6.29 -18.46
C GLU A 82 -34.24 4.97 -17.76
N ILE A 83 -32.95 4.67 -17.61
CA ILE A 83 -32.45 3.49 -16.90
C ILE A 83 -32.96 3.50 -15.46
N ARG A 84 -32.92 4.64 -14.77
CA ARG A 84 -33.42 4.77 -13.41
C ARG A 84 -34.92 4.41 -13.31
N TYR A 85 -35.74 4.95 -14.23
CA TYR A 85 -37.18 4.61 -14.26
C TYR A 85 -37.43 3.13 -14.59
N LYS A 86 -36.64 2.54 -15.48
CA LYS A 86 -36.68 1.12 -15.77
C LYS A 86 -36.47 0.29 -14.50
N LEU A 87 -35.38 0.55 -13.75
CA LEU A 87 -35.03 -0.18 -12.54
C LEU A 87 -36.08 -0.02 -11.42
N ILE A 88 -36.64 1.20 -11.27
CA ILE A 88 -37.71 1.45 -10.28
C ILE A 88 -38.95 0.65 -10.65
N ARG A 89 -39.37 0.57 -11.94
CA ARG A 89 -40.49 -0.26 -12.38
C ARG A 89 -40.24 -1.75 -12.17
N GLN A 90 -39.01 -2.18 -12.16
CA GLN A 90 -38.60 -3.57 -11.83
C GLN A 90 -38.53 -3.81 -10.31
N GLY A 91 -38.88 -2.83 -9.49
CA GLY A 91 -38.96 -2.98 -8.02
C GLY A 91 -37.64 -2.72 -7.28
N LEU A 92 -36.59 -2.20 -7.95
CA LEU A 92 -35.34 -1.90 -7.29
C LEU A 92 -35.40 -0.57 -6.52
N ALA A 93 -34.87 -0.57 -5.31
CA ALA A 93 -34.71 0.62 -4.48
C ALA A 93 -33.42 1.39 -4.87
N VAL A 94 -33.42 1.98 -6.08
CA VAL A 94 -32.23 2.54 -6.77
C VAL A 94 -31.43 3.46 -5.86
N ASP A 95 -32.07 4.42 -5.19
CA ASP A 95 -31.37 5.39 -4.33
C ASP A 95 -30.69 4.73 -3.12
N LYS A 96 -31.37 3.73 -2.52
CA LYS A 96 -30.79 2.98 -1.40
C LYS A 96 -29.59 2.14 -1.84
N LEU A 97 -29.69 1.52 -3.02
CA LEU A 97 -28.59 0.74 -3.58
C LEU A 97 -27.38 1.60 -3.89
N ILE A 98 -27.58 2.74 -4.54
CA ILE A 98 -26.51 3.70 -4.86
C ILE A 98 -25.88 4.24 -3.56
N ALA A 99 -26.68 4.63 -2.55
CA ALA A 99 -26.15 5.08 -1.27
C ALA A 99 -25.39 3.98 -0.49
N SER A 100 -25.78 2.71 -0.66
CA SER A 100 -25.06 1.58 -0.10
C SER A 100 -23.74 1.33 -0.81
N TYR A 101 -23.70 1.53 -2.11
CA TYR A 101 -22.49 1.42 -2.92
C TYR A 101 -21.48 2.53 -2.59
N ASP A 102 -21.94 3.77 -2.31
CA ASP A 102 -21.07 4.83 -1.78
C ASP A 102 -20.36 4.37 -0.50
N ARG A 103 -21.13 3.89 0.49
CA ARG A 103 -20.56 3.41 1.76
C ARG A 103 -19.60 2.24 1.57
N PHE A 104 -19.87 1.35 0.63
CA PHE A 104 -19.00 0.26 0.27
C PHE A 104 -17.67 0.77 -0.29
N LEU A 105 -17.70 1.74 -1.21
CA LEU A 105 -16.48 2.34 -1.78
C LEU A 105 -15.69 3.12 -0.73
N ASP A 106 -16.36 3.85 0.15
CA ASP A 106 -15.71 4.57 1.25
C ASP A 106 -15.00 3.61 2.21
N GLU A 107 -15.63 2.47 2.52
CA GLU A 107 -15.01 1.44 3.36
C GLU A 107 -13.81 0.78 2.65
N ILE A 108 -13.89 0.50 1.35
CA ILE A 108 -12.74 0.05 0.56
C ILE A 108 -11.61 1.08 0.61
N ALA A 109 -11.91 2.35 0.35
CA ALA A 109 -10.92 3.42 0.37
C ALA A 109 -10.23 3.55 1.74
N LYS A 110 -10.99 3.37 2.83
CA LYS A 110 -10.46 3.33 4.19
C LYS A 110 -9.55 2.12 4.40
N ARG A 111 -9.99 0.91 4.03
CA ARG A 111 -9.22 -0.33 4.17
C ARG A 111 -7.93 -0.30 3.38
N ASN A 112 -7.93 0.31 2.21
CA ASN A 112 -6.77 0.49 1.35
C ASN A 112 -5.65 1.35 1.98
N ARG A 113 -5.94 2.04 3.10
CA ARG A 113 -4.97 2.80 3.90
C ARG A 113 -4.62 2.14 5.23
N MET A 114 -5.34 1.09 5.63
CA MET A 114 -5.09 0.41 6.89
C MET A 114 -3.80 -0.41 6.84
N THR A 115 -3.06 -0.39 7.93
CA THR A 115 -1.76 -1.06 8.07
C THR A 115 -1.82 -2.20 9.06
N ASN A 116 -1.00 -3.22 8.85
CA ASN A 116 -0.83 -4.30 9.79
C ASN A 116 0.05 -3.86 10.98
N GLN A 117 -0.59 -3.57 12.11
CA GLN A 117 0.06 -3.06 13.31
C GLN A 117 1.17 -3.98 13.85
N LYS A 118 1.11 -5.29 13.56
CA LYS A 118 2.13 -6.26 13.97
C LYS A 118 3.49 -6.06 13.30
N LEU A 119 3.55 -5.22 12.26
CA LEU A 119 4.77 -4.98 11.48
C LEU A 119 5.53 -3.72 11.92
N GLU A 120 4.97 -2.90 12.82
CA GLU A 120 5.65 -1.69 13.30
C GLU A 120 6.99 -2.01 13.93
N GLY A 121 8.04 -1.33 13.46
CA GLY A 121 9.40 -1.46 13.98
C GLY A 121 10.09 -2.81 13.71
N GLN A 122 9.48 -3.70 12.92
CA GLN A 122 10.09 -4.99 12.62
C GLN A 122 11.18 -4.88 11.56
N LEU A 123 12.23 -5.67 11.75
CA LEU A 123 13.24 -5.93 10.74
C LEU A 123 12.66 -6.91 9.72
N ILE A 124 12.39 -6.45 8.50
CA ILE A 124 11.78 -7.26 7.45
C ILE A 124 12.65 -7.37 6.20
N ARG A 125 12.36 -8.40 5.40
CA ARG A 125 12.83 -8.55 4.03
C ARG A 125 11.62 -8.76 3.12
N ILE A 126 11.45 -7.90 2.14
CA ILE A 126 10.28 -7.88 1.25
C ILE A 126 10.73 -7.86 -0.23
N PRO A 127 10.13 -8.68 -1.11
CA PRO A 127 10.38 -8.62 -2.54
C PRO A 127 9.48 -7.61 -3.21
N GLY A 128 9.91 -7.05 -4.35
CA GLY A 128 9.06 -6.18 -5.15
C GLY A 128 9.81 -5.57 -6.32
N PHE A 129 9.15 -4.65 -6.99
CA PHE A 129 9.70 -3.92 -8.12
C PHE A 129 10.06 -2.50 -7.68
N ALA A 130 11.33 -2.14 -7.85
CA ALA A 130 11.86 -0.84 -7.46
C ALA A 130 11.48 0.23 -8.49
N LEU A 131 10.77 1.27 -8.04
CA LEU A 131 10.38 2.41 -8.86
C LEU A 131 11.04 3.68 -8.28
N PRO A 132 12.13 4.20 -8.89
CA PRO A 132 12.85 5.35 -8.36
C PRO A 132 11.97 6.61 -8.39
N LEU A 133 12.05 7.42 -7.34
CA LEU A 133 11.36 8.71 -7.27
C LEU A 133 12.13 9.81 -7.98
N GLU A 134 13.45 9.68 -8.03
CA GLU A 134 14.37 10.61 -8.70
C GLU A 134 15.43 9.80 -9.46
N HIS A 135 15.73 10.23 -10.68
CA HIS A 135 16.87 9.71 -11.44
C HIS A 135 18.09 10.58 -11.16
N LYS A 136 19.11 10.01 -10.54
CA LYS A 136 20.41 10.68 -10.31
C LYS A 136 21.52 9.75 -10.78
N ASP A 137 22.50 10.33 -11.46
CA ASP A 137 23.67 9.60 -11.97
C ASP A 137 24.48 8.86 -10.87
N MET A 138 24.33 9.30 -9.61
CA MET A 138 25.00 8.72 -8.44
C MET A 138 24.16 7.64 -7.71
N GLY A 139 23.10 7.16 -8.33
CA GLY A 139 22.21 6.14 -7.74
C GLY A 139 21.01 6.73 -6.98
N VAL A 140 20.10 5.85 -6.58
CA VAL A 140 18.81 6.14 -5.99
C VAL A 140 18.87 5.91 -4.49
N LYS A 141 18.38 6.86 -3.70
CA LYS A 141 18.18 6.72 -2.24
C LYS A 141 16.72 6.60 -1.84
N GLU A 142 15.81 7.12 -2.66
CA GLU A 142 14.39 7.07 -2.39
C GLU A 142 13.66 6.40 -3.57
N LEU A 143 12.84 5.40 -3.26
CA LEU A 143 12.07 4.68 -4.26
C LEU A 143 10.72 4.24 -3.69
N LEU A 144 9.80 3.90 -4.57
CA LEU A 144 8.62 3.12 -4.23
C LEU A 144 8.91 1.65 -4.53
N LEU A 145 8.58 0.77 -3.60
CA LEU A 145 8.53 -0.66 -3.86
C LEU A 145 7.08 -1.04 -4.10
N VAL A 146 6.81 -1.75 -5.20
CA VAL A 146 5.47 -2.13 -5.65
C VAL A 146 5.38 -3.61 -5.97
N PRO A 147 4.17 -4.24 -5.90
CA PRO A 147 4.02 -5.70 -6.04
C PRO A 147 4.13 -6.22 -7.46
N TYR A 148 3.95 -5.38 -8.48
CA TYR A 148 3.96 -5.80 -9.88
C TYR A 148 4.50 -4.70 -10.81
N VAL A 149 5.00 -5.13 -11.97
CA VAL A 149 5.49 -4.24 -13.04
C VAL A 149 4.35 -3.40 -13.61
N GLY A 150 4.62 -2.12 -13.91
CA GLY A 150 3.64 -1.20 -14.49
C GLY A 150 2.76 -0.49 -13.46
N ALA A 151 2.83 -0.87 -12.19
CA ALA A 151 2.15 -0.16 -11.11
C ALA A 151 2.51 1.32 -11.11
N CYS A 152 1.52 2.20 -10.96
CA CYS A 152 1.68 3.65 -10.91
C CYS A 152 2.07 4.34 -12.25
N ILE A 153 2.34 3.60 -13.33
CA ILE A 153 2.68 4.17 -14.64
C ILE A 153 1.58 3.87 -15.67
N HIS A 154 1.36 2.60 -15.98
CA HIS A 154 0.43 2.18 -17.04
C HIS A 154 -0.93 1.72 -16.53
N VAL A 155 -1.04 1.52 -15.23
CA VAL A 155 -2.27 1.13 -14.52
C VAL A 155 -2.44 2.01 -13.29
N PRO A 156 -3.67 2.19 -12.80
CA PRO A 156 -3.90 2.92 -11.56
C PRO A 156 -2.97 2.42 -10.44
N PRO A 157 -2.50 3.30 -9.54
CA PRO A 157 -1.63 2.89 -8.46
C PRO A 157 -2.32 1.83 -7.58
N PRO A 158 -1.57 0.87 -7.05
CA PRO A 158 -2.08 -0.03 -6.03
C PRO A 158 -2.62 0.74 -4.82
N PRO A 159 -3.42 0.09 -3.96
CA PRO A 159 -3.80 0.67 -2.67
C PRO A 159 -2.58 1.14 -1.88
N ALA A 160 -2.74 2.20 -1.07
CA ALA A 160 -1.64 2.78 -0.31
C ALA A 160 -0.92 1.76 0.60
N ASN A 161 -1.64 0.77 1.13
CA ASN A 161 -1.07 -0.33 1.93
C ASN A 161 -0.42 -1.44 1.09
N GLN A 162 -0.40 -1.29 -0.22
CA GLN A 162 0.33 -2.13 -1.18
C GLN A 162 1.43 -1.34 -1.91
N ILE A 163 1.86 -0.21 -1.34
CA ILE A 163 3.01 0.57 -1.81
C ILE A 163 3.87 0.89 -0.59
N VAL A 164 5.16 0.53 -0.66
CA VAL A 164 6.12 0.82 0.40
C VAL A 164 7.06 1.92 -0.08
N TYR A 165 7.09 3.05 0.64
CA TYR A 165 8.12 4.05 0.44
C TYR A 165 9.41 3.58 1.09
N VAL A 166 10.46 3.45 0.29
CA VAL A 166 11.78 2.99 0.74
C VAL A 166 12.75 4.15 0.76
N ARG A 167 13.46 4.28 1.87
CA ARG A 167 14.62 5.16 2.01
C ARG A 167 15.84 4.29 2.27
N LEU A 168 16.76 4.25 1.31
CA LEU A 168 18.00 3.51 1.40
C LEU A 168 19.05 4.28 2.19
N LYS A 169 19.79 3.59 3.05
CA LYS A 169 20.95 4.16 3.76
C LYS A 169 22.00 4.64 2.78
N ASP A 170 22.38 3.78 1.85
CA ASP A 170 23.36 4.04 0.80
C ASP A 170 22.66 4.09 -0.56
N ALA A 171 23.21 4.90 -1.49
CA ALA A 171 22.67 4.98 -2.83
C ALA A 171 22.88 3.65 -3.58
N HIS A 172 21.85 3.20 -4.30
CA HIS A 172 21.90 2.00 -5.12
C HIS A 172 21.69 2.33 -6.59
N ILE A 173 22.46 1.71 -7.47
CA ILE A 173 22.29 1.89 -8.92
C ILE A 173 21.28 0.84 -9.38
N LEU A 174 20.12 1.30 -9.83
CA LEU A 174 19.11 0.46 -10.47
C LEU A 174 19.45 0.33 -11.96
N GLU A 175 19.43 -0.89 -12.47
CA GLU A 175 19.69 -1.18 -13.89
C GLU A 175 18.51 -0.79 -14.77
N SER A 176 17.31 -0.80 -14.21
CA SER A 176 16.08 -0.46 -14.94
C SER A 176 14.96 0.06 -14.00
N ILE A 177 13.97 0.72 -14.59
CA ILE A 177 12.70 0.99 -13.92
C ILE A 177 11.99 -0.35 -13.71
N TYR A 178 11.43 -0.57 -12.51
CA TYR A 178 10.84 -1.84 -12.08
C TYR A 178 11.83 -3.00 -11.99
N GLU A 179 13.08 -2.71 -11.62
CA GLU A 179 14.01 -3.78 -11.28
C GLU A 179 13.46 -4.64 -10.14
N PRO A 180 13.39 -5.98 -10.33
CA PRO A 180 12.95 -6.89 -9.28
C PRO A 180 14.03 -7.02 -8.21
N VAL A 181 13.68 -6.70 -6.97
CA VAL A 181 14.63 -6.65 -5.85
C VAL A 181 14.06 -7.26 -4.58
N TRP A 182 14.96 -7.66 -3.69
CA TRP A 182 14.70 -7.84 -2.27
C TRP A 182 15.21 -6.62 -1.50
N ILE A 183 14.41 -6.06 -0.61
CA ILE A 183 14.86 -4.99 0.28
C ILE A 183 14.72 -5.43 1.73
N THR A 184 15.81 -5.27 2.48
CA THR A 184 15.85 -5.54 3.91
C THR A 184 15.97 -4.22 4.66
N GLY A 185 15.14 -4.03 5.69
CA GLY A 185 15.13 -2.81 6.47
C GLY A 185 14.15 -2.82 7.64
N LEU A 186 14.11 -1.73 8.37
CA LEU A 186 13.15 -1.50 9.45
C LEU A 186 11.87 -0.89 8.87
N LEU A 187 10.74 -1.60 9.04
CA LEU A 187 9.44 -1.14 8.58
C LEU A 187 8.80 -0.24 9.64
N SER A 188 8.16 0.84 9.19
CA SER A 188 7.33 1.69 10.02
C SER A 188 5.98 1.97 9.36
N LEU A 189 4.93 2.12 10.18
CA LEU A 189 3.57 2.43 9.76
C LEU A 189 3.41 3.93 9.50
N LYS A 190 4.37 4.49 8.79
CA LYS A 190 4.38 5.91 8.45
C LYS A 190 3.90 6.11 7.02
N SER A 191 2.75 6.73 6.88
CA SER A 191 2.23 7.14 5.57
C SER A 191 3.02 8.29 4.98
N ASN A 192 3.12 8.32 3.66
CA ASN A 192 3.71 9.41 2.90
C ASN A 192 2.88 9.69 1.66
N LYS A 193 3.04 10.91 1.15
CA LYS A 193 2.60 11.28 -0.19
C LYS A 193 3.83 11.74 -0.97
N LYS A 194 4.17 11.00 -2.01
CA LYS A 194 5.36 11.26 -2.82
C LYS A 194 4.94 11.64 -4.23
N MET A 195 5.64 12.60 -4.81
CA MET A 195 5.48 12.91 -6.23
C MET A 195 6.33 11.93 -7.02
N LEU A 196 5.66 11.18 -7.89
CA LEU A 196 6.32 10.35 -8.90
C LEU A 196 6.30 11.15 -10.20
N THR A 197 7.48 11.44 -10.74
CA THR A 197 7.63 12.16 -12.00
C THR A 197 8.10 11.19 -13.08
N LEU A 198 7.31 11.07 -14.13
CA LEU A 198 7.56 10.24 -15.31
C LEU A 198 7.60 11.12 -16.56
N ILE A 199 7.94 10.54 -17.69
CA ILE A 199 8.06 11.26 -18.98
C ILE A 199 6.73 11.88 -19.39
N ASP A 200 5.61 11.24 -19.07
CA ASP A 200 4.24 11.62 -19.44
C ASP A 200 3.48 12.39 -18.35
N GLY A 201 4.14 12.74 -17.24
CA GLY A 201 3.55 13.55 -16.19
C GLY A 201 4.00 13.24 -14.76
N SER A 202 3.35 13.90 -13.81
CA SER A 202 3.62 13.71 -12.38
C SER A 202 2.34 13.36 -11.64
N ALA A 203 2.41 12.36 -10.77
CA ALA A 203 1.31 11.94 -9.92
C ALA A 203 1.71 11.88 -8.45
N GLY A 204 0.78 12.28 -7.57
CA GLY A 204 0.96 12.11 -6.12
C GLY A 204 0.60 10.70 -5.70
N ILE A 205 1.56 9.92 -5.26
CA ILE A 205 1.37 8.54 -4.80
C ILE A 205 1.31 8.50 -3.28
N GLU A 206 0.23 7.96 -2.74
CA GLU A 206 0.08 7.70 -1.31
C GLU A 206 0.66 6.34 -0.95
N THR A 207 1.41 6.26 0.13
CA THR A 207 1.96 5.03 0.70
C THR A 207 1.57 4.92 2.16
N ALA A 208 1.28 3.73 2.67
CA ALA A 208 0.95 3.52 4.07
C ALA A 208 2.16 3.09 4.91
N TYR A 209 3.24 2.68 4.26
CA TYR A 209 4.44 2.15 4.89
C TYR A 209 5.69 2.90 4.48
N THR A 210 6.63 2.99 5.43
CA THR A 210 8.01 3.44 5.18
C THR A 210 8.98 2.34 5.57
N LEU A 211 9.90 1.97 4.69
CA LEU A 211 10.98 1.03 4.94
C LEU A 211 12.32 1.77 4.94
N ASN A 212 12.99 1.82 6.10
CA ASN A 212 14.37 2.31 6.17
C ASN A 212 15.30 1.15 5.77
N GLY A 213 15.59 1.07 4.48
CA GLY A 213 16.35 0.00 3.87
C GLY A 213 17.86 0.20 4.04
N PHE A 214 18.54 -0.87 4.42
CA PHE A 214 20.01 -0.89 4.51
C PHE A 214 20.65 -1.97 3.63
N LYS A 215 19.84 -2.83 3.02
CA LYS A 215 20.29 -3.83 2.05
C LYS A 215 19.28 -3.94 0.92
N ILE A 216 19.76 -3.92 -0.31
CA ILE A 216 19.01 -4.19 -1.53
C ILE A 216 19.76 -5.27 -2.32
N GLU A 217 19.06 -6.25 -2.83
CA GLU A 217 19.60 -7.42 -3.52
C GLU A 217 18.75 -7.73 -4.75
N PRO A 218 19.33 -8.19 -5.86
CA PRO A 218 18.55 -8.67 -7.00
C PRO A 218 17.59 -9.79 -6.58
N TYR A 219 16.41 -9.79 -7.17
CA TYR A 219 15.46 -10.88 -7.02
C TYR A 219 15.73 -11.92 -8.11
N GLU A 220 16.55 -12.92 -7.78
CA GLU A 220 16.76 -14.09 -8.61
C GLU A 220 15.59 -15.06 -8.43
N ARG A 221 15.00 -15.48 -9.55
CA ARG A 221 13.93 -16.50 -9.59
C ARG A 221 14.51 -17.89 -9.47
#